data_2fcb2fa737768cc9ac744789201dbaf6
#
_entry.id   2fcb2fa737768cc9ac744789201dbaf6
#
_cell.length_a   1.000
_cell.length_b   1.000
_cell.length_c   1.000
_cell.angle_alpha   90.00
_cell.angle_beta   90.00
_cell.angle_gamma   90.00
#
_symmetry.space_group_name_H-M   'P 1'
#
loop_
_entity.id
_entity.type
_entity.pdbx_description
1 polymer ?
#
loop_
_entity_poly.entity_id
_entity_poly.type
_entity_poly.pdbx_seq_one_letter_code
_entity_poly.pdbx_strand_id
1 'polypeptide(L)'
;MFGAGAMTNSIDEIRDTDFLFVIGSNTTEAHPIIAMEMKRAVRQGARMVVADPRAIWLTEIADMHLQLTPGTDVWLLNAMAHTIVEEGLCDEQFIAAHTTGFDALKKTLASYPPERAEITTGVPAESIRRAARAYATTRKAGIYYTLGITEHTHGTDNVYALANLVLMTGHLGVRSAGLNPLRGQNNVQGANDAGATPVFYPGYQRVSDPDVRGKFENAWGVELSRDDGMNLNVMMKEMARGTIKGLFVMGEDLVLSEPNVSRVEEGLNGCDFIVLQDIFLNETARFADVVLPAACFAEKGGVFTNSDRRVQLVRKAVDPPGDARADWEILCDLARAAGYPMPAYDGPAEIYDEMAALAPKFSGISHRRIEETGDLQWPCPSTDHPGTPTLHEDGPVIGTAHFEPVHYRESDELPDSEYPLILSTGRTLYHYNSATQTRRERGPVMKQRGSFIEVHRRDAGKIGAHDGDEVRVLSRRGAVKATVVISPRMRRGCVWMPMHFAEERVNLLTNDAGDSVTGTPEFKVCAVRIERT
;
A
#
# COMPACT_ATOMS: atom_id res chain seq x y z
N MET A 1 -8.57 -2.75 14.16
CA MET A 1 -9.58 -1.83 14.73
C MET A 1 -11.00 -2.11 14.20
N PHE A 2 -11.24 -2.20 12.87
CA PHE A 2 -12.60 -2.32 12.30
C PHE A 2 -13.02 -3.76 11.95
N GLY A 3 -12.06 -4.69 11.82
CA GLY A 3 -12.30 -6.08 11.39
C GLY A 3 -12.21 -6.32 9.88
N ALA A 4 -11.80 -5.31 9.10
CA ALA A 4 -11.53 -5.45 7.66
C ALA A 4 -10.33 -4.57 7.26
N GLY A 5 -9.44 -5.12 6.43
CA GLY A 5 -8.24 -4.44 5.92
C GLY A 5 -8.40 -3.94 4.49
N ALA A 6 -9.52 -3.28 4.16
CA ALA A 6 -9.84 -2.80 2.82
C ALA A 6 -10.54 -1.45 2.88
N MET A 7 -10.77 -0.81 1.72
CA MET A 7 -11.60 0.40 1.63
C MET A 7 -12.96 0.17 2.29
N THR A 8 -13.38 1.09 3.13
CA THR A 8 -14.70 0.98 3.78
C THR A 8 -15.84 1.31 2.82
N ASN A 9 -15.56 2.09 1.78
CA ASN A 9 -16.53 2.63 0.84
C ASN A 9 -16.17 2.30 -0.61
N SER A 10 -17.12 2.41 -1.51
CA SER A 10 -16.92 2.18 -2.94
C SER A 10 -16.22 3.35 -3.62
N ILE A 11 -15.49 3.08 -4.70
CA ILE A 11 -14.88 4.10 -5.55
C ILE A 11 -15.95 5.03 -6.15
N ASP A 12 -17.10 4.49 -6.52
CA ASP A 12 -18.22 5.25 -7.09
C ASP A 12 -18.81 6.27 -6.10
N GLU A 13 -18.68 6.03 -4.79
CA GLU A 13 -19.16 6.93 -3.73
C GLU A 13 -18.30 8.18 -3.56
N ILE A 14 -17.04 8.17 -4.06
CA ILE A 14 -16.10 9.30 -3.90
C ILE A 14 -16.66 10.57 -4.50
N ARG A 15 -17.38 10.48 -5.63
CA ARG A 15 -17.97 11.64 -6.31
C ARG A 15 -19.03 12.38 -5.50
N ASP A 16 -19.65 11.70 -4.54
CA ASP A 16 -20.75 12.19 -3.70
C ASP A 16 -20.28 12.62 -2.30
N THR A 17 -18.95 12.62 -2.05
CA THR A 17 -18.38 13.08 -0.77
C THR A 17 -18.42 14.60 -0.66
N ASP A 18 -18.53 15.11 0.56
CA ASP A 18 -18.50 16.56 0.84
C ASP A 18 -17.10 17.05 1.27
N PHE A 19 -16.23 16.10 1.70
CA PHE A 19 -14.88 16.42 2.14
C PHE A 19 -13.91 15.28 1.86
N LEU A 20 -12.78 15.60 1.25
CA LEU A 20 -11.69 14.70 0.91
C LEU A 20 -10.45 15.03 1.76
N PHE A 21 -10.04 14.13 2.64
CA PHE A 21 -8.73 14.17 3.26
C PHE A 21 -7.80 13.18 2.56
N VAL A 22 -6.92 13.69 1.71
CA VAL A 22 -5.95 12.87 0.95
C VAL A 22 -4.61 12.98 1.63
N ILE A 23 -4.07 11.87 2.12
CA ILE A 23 -2.81 11.85 2.87
C ILE A 23 -1.86 10.77 2.36
N GLY A 24 -0.58 11.13 2.14
CA GLY A 24 0.44 10.20 1.66
C GLY A 24 0.07 9.49 0.35
N SER A 25 -0.62 10.20 -0.55
CA SER A 25 -1.17 9.63 -1.79
C SER A 25 -1.07 10.59 -2.97
N ASN A 26 -0.16 10.33 -3.90
CA ASN A 26 -0.16 10.98 -5.21
C ASN A 26 -1.18 10.32 -6.13
N THR A 27 -2.47 10.52 -5.82
CA THR A 27 -3.59 9.81 -6.43
C THR A 27 -3.67 10.06 -7.95
N THR A 28 -3.32 11.26 -8.42
CA THR A 28 -3.37 11.59 -9.86
C THR A 28 -2.41 10.72 -10.68
N GLU A 29 -1.24 10.38 -10.14
CA GLU A 29 -0.24 9.58 -10.84
C GLU A 29 -0.40 8.08 -10.57
N ALA A 30 -0.68 7.69 -9.32
CA ALA A 30 -0.75 6.28 -8.92
C ALA A 30 -2.15 5.65 -9.10
N HIS A 31 -3.23 6.44 -9.02
CA HIS A 31 -4.63 5.99 -9.08
C HIS A 31 -5.49 6.96 -9.92
N PRO A 32 -5.21 7.12 -11.23
CA PRO A 32 -5.82 8.19 -12.04
C PRO A 32 -7.35 8.11 -12.10
N ILE A 33 -7.95 6.92 -12.09
CA ILE A 33 -9.40 6.75 -12.12
C ILE A 33 -10.02 7.26 -10.81
N ILE A 34 -9.44 6.91 -9.67
CA ILE A 34 -9.88 7.42 -8.36
C ILE A 34 -9.72 8.95 -8.29
N ALA A 35 -8.59 9.47 -8.78
CA ALA A 35 -8.38 10.92 -8.85
C ALA A 35 -9.42 11.63 -9.74
N MET A 36 -9.94 10.98 -10.77
CA MET A 36 -11.05 11.53 -11.58
C MET A 36 -12.32 11.69 -10.72
N GLU A 37 -12.68 10.72 -9.90
CA GLU A 37 -13.83 10.81 -9.00
C GLU A 37 -13.62 11.91 -7.93
N MET A 38 -12.42 12.01 -7.35
CA MET A 38 -12.07 13.11 -6.44
C MET A 38 -12.22 14.49 -7.09
N LYS A 39 -11.72 14.64 -8.33
CA LYS A 39 -11.88 15.88 -9.10
C LYS A 39 -13.35 16.19 -9.44
N ARG A 40 -14.18 15.16 -9.63
CA ARG A 40 -15.63 15.34 -9.81
C ARG A 40 -16.29 15.86 -8.53
N ALA A 41 -15.96 15.25 -7.36
CA ALA A 41 -16.43 15.72 -6.07
C ALA A 41 -16.09 17.20 -5.84
N VAL A 42 -14.83 17.60 -6.06
CA VAL A 42 -14.39 19.01 -5.91
C VAL A 42 -15.16 19.95 -6.86
N ARG A 43 -15.39 19.54 -8.11
CA ARG A 43 -16.22 20.35 -9.05
C ARG A 43 -17.66 20.49 -8.61
N GLN A 44 -18.17 19.56 -7.81
CA GLN A 44 -19.53 19.59 -7.23
C GLN A 44 -19.58 20.34 -5.90
N GLY A 45 -18.45 20.87 -5.41
CA GLY A 45 -18.36 21.68 -4.20
C GLY A 45 -17.76 21.00 -2.99
N ALA A 46 -17.28 19.74 -3.11
CA ALA A 46 -16.55 19.11 -2.04
C ALA A 46 -15.26 19.86 -1.71
N ARG A 47 -14.95 20.01 -0.43
CA ARG A 47 -13.67 20.57 0.02
C ARG A 47 -12.60 19.48 0.02
N MET A 48 -11.36 19.88 -0.21
CA MET A 48 -10.21 18.96 -0.22
C MET A 48 -9.06 19.49 0.62
N VAL A 49 -8.53 18.64 1.48
CA VAL A 49 -7.26 18.85 2.17
C VAL A 49 -6.29 17.76 1.72
N VAL A 50 -5.10 18.17 1.29
CA VAL A 50 -4.01 17.25 0.92
C VAL A 50 -2.89 17.38 1.94
N ALA A 51 -2.48 16.25 2.54
CA ALA A 51 -1.32 16.16 3.40
C ALA A 51 -0.25 15.30 2.71
N ASP A 52 0.80 15.93 2.19
CA ASP A 52 1.88 15.29 1.45
C ASP A 52 3.16 16.14 1.53
N PRO A 53 4.34 15.56 1.74
CA PRO A 53 5.61 16.30 1.70
C PRO A 53 5.88 17.01 0.37
N ARG A 54 5.33 16.50 -0.72
CA ARG A 54 5.45 17.03 -2.07
C ARG A 54 4.16 17.69 -2.53
N ALA A 55 4.23 18.85 -3.16
CA ALA A 55 3.07 19.46 -3.79
C ALA A 55 2.66 18.64 -5.04
N ILE A 56 1.75 17.69 -4.85
CA ILE A 56 1.20 16.84 -5.90
C ILE A 56 0.11 17.56 -6.69
N TRP A 57 -0.30 17.02 -7.84
CA TRP A 57 -1.32 17.68 -8.70
C TRP A 57 -2.64 18.01 -7.99
N LEU A 58 -3.05 17.19 -7.01
CA LEU A 58 -4.27 17.48 -6.26
C LEU A 58 -4.15 18.75 -5.40
N THR A 59 -2.95 19.18 -5.03
CA THR A 59 -2.75 20.42 -4.26
C THR A 59 -3.15 21.67 -5.04
N GLU A 60 -3.19 21.61 -6.37
CA GLU A 60 -3.61 22.73 -7.22
C GLU A 60 -5.12 23.03 -7.13
N ILE A 61 -5.92 22.03 -6.73
CA ILE A 61 -7.37 22.13 -6.58
C ILE A 61 -7.84 21.96 -5.14
N ALA A 62 -6.93 21.71 -4.22
CA ALA A 62 -7.23 21.54 -2.80
C ALA A 62 -7.44 22.92 -2.12
N ASP A 63 -8.33 22.97 -1.13
CA ASP A 63 -8.51 24.14 -0.26
C ASP A 63 -7.29 24.38 0.64
N MET A 64 -6.54 23.29 0.92
CA MET A 64 -5.38 23.34 1.80
C MET A 64 -4.37 22.25 1.49
N HIS A 65 -3.09 22.62 1.47
CA HIS A 65 -1.96 21.69 1.45
C HIS A 65 -1.22 21.73 2.79
N LEU A 66 -1.20 20.59 3.48
CA LEU A 66 -0.44 20.39 4.71
C LEU A 66 0.89 19.72 4.32
N GLN A 67 1.91 20.54 4.03
CA GLN A 67 3.22 20.06 3.56
C GLN A 67 4.10 19.63 4.75
N LEU A 68 3.86 18.43 5.28
CA LEU A 68 4.55 17.89 6.43
C LEU A 68 5.98 17.39 6.09
N THR A 69 6.81 17.26 7.13
CA THR A 69 8.09 16.54 7.03
C THR A 69 7.82 15.04 6.93
N PRO A 70 8.46 14.28 6.01
CA PRO A 70 8.29 12.82 5.94
C PRO A 70 8.55 12.15 7.29
N GLY A 71 7.71 11.16 7.65
CA GLY A 71 7.80 10.42 8.91
C GLY A 71 7.20 11.13 10.13
N THR A 72 6.50 12.25 9.95
CA THR A 72 5.87 12.98 11.06
C THR A 72 4.34 12.91 11.06
N ASP A 73 3.78 11.92 10.38
CA ASP A 73 2.35 11.75 10.17
C ASP A 73 1.57 11.59 11.49
N VAL A 74 2.09 10.81 12.44
CA VAL A 74 1.49 10.66 13.78
C VAL A 74 1.34 12.01 14.49
N TRP A 75 2.33 12.92 14.39
CA TRP A 75 2.22 14.25 14.95
C TRP A 75 1.07 15.05 14.34
N LEU A 76 0.96 15.04 13.01
CA LEU A 76 -0.11 15.74 12.31
C LEU A 76 -1.48 15.18 12.68
N LEU A 77 -1.65 13.86 12.64
CA LEU A 77 -2.93 13.19 12.88
C LEU A 77 -3.38 13.30 14.33
N ASN A 78 -2.45 13.11 15.28
CA ASN A 78 -2.75 13.27 16.69
C ASN A 78 -3.08 14.74 17.05
N ALA A 79 -2.43 15.72 16.40
CA ALA A 79 -2.76 17.13 16.62
C ALA A 79 -4.13 17.51 16.02
N MET A 80 -4.54 16.89 14.91
CA MET A 80 -5.91 17.00 14.40
C MET A 80 -6.90 16.38 15.40
N ALA A 81 -6.61 15.19 15.90
CA ALA A 81 -7.43 14.50 16.90
C ALA A 81 -7.52 15.29 18.24
N HIS A 82 -6.39 15.86 18.70
CA HIS A 82 -6.35 16.76 19.85
C HIS A 82 -7.33 17.93 19.68
N THR A 83 -7.29 18.61 18.53
CA THR A 83 -8.20 19.72 18.22
C THR A 83 -9.67 19.29 18.24
N ILE A 84 -9.99 18.10 17.67
CA ILE A 84 -11.34 17.55 17.66
C ILE A 84 -11.86 17.32 19.09
N VAL A 85 -11.01 16.77 19.97
CA VAL A 85 -11.35 16.55 21.39
C VAL A 85 -11.49 17.87 22.14
N GLU A 86 -10.51 18.78 22.00
CA GLU A 86 -10.48 20.07 22.73
C GLU A 86 -11.68 20.96 22.39
N GLU A 87 -12.13 20.92 21.13
CA GLU A 87 -13.25 21.74 20.65
C GLU A 87 -14.63 21.05 20.75
N GLY A 88 -14.68 19.82 21.32
CA GLY A 88 -15.93 19.07 21.49
C GLY A 88 -16.58 18.65 20.17
N LEU A 89 -15.79 18.32 19.16
CA LEU A 89 -16.25 17.96 17.81
C LEU A 89 -16.38 16.43 17.62
N CYS A 90 -16.29 15.66 18.72
CA CYS A 90 -16.46 14.21 18.70
C CYS A 90 -17.92 13.81 18.52
N ASP A 91 -18.16 12.69 17.82
CA ASP A 91 -19.47 12.02 17.82
C ASP A 91 -19.59 11.13 19.06
N GLU A 92 -20.06 11.71 20.17
CA GLU A 92 -20.20 11.03 21.46
C GLU A 92 -21.18 9.84 21.39
N GLN A 93 -22.19 9.90 20.51
CA GLN A 93 -23.17 8.81 20.36
C GLN A 93 -22.52 7.61 19.68
N PHE A 94 -21.78 7.83 18.60
CA PHE A 94 -21.05 6.78 17.90
C PHE A 94 -19.99 6.15 18.82
N ILE A 95 -19.23 6.99 19.53
CA ILE A 95 -18.19 6.54 20.46
C ILE A 95 -18.79 5.62 21.53
N ALA A 96 -19.87 6.05 22.18
CA ALA A 96 -20.52 5.27 23.24
C ALA A 96 -21.12 3.96 22.76
N ALA A 97 -21.68 3.94 21.55
CA ALA A 97 -22.36 2.76 21.01
C ALA A 97 -21.41 1.71 20.42
N HIS A 98 -20.29 2.13 19.82
CA HIS A 98 -19.51 1.27 18.93
C HIS A 98 -18.02 1.12 19.31
N THR A 99 -17.56 1.80 20.38
CA THR A 99 -16.12 1.85 20.67
C THR A 99 -15.77 1.63 22.13
N THR A 100 -14.48 1.34 22.37
CA THR A 100 -13.84 1.29 23.70
C THR A 100 -12.48 1.99 23.64
N GLY A 101 -11.92 2.34 24.81
CA GLY A 101 -10.55 2.88 24.89
C GLY A 101 -10.42 4.39 24.67
N PHE A 102 -11.51 5.14 24.48
CA PHE A 102 -11.46 6.59 24.18
C PHE A 102 -10.77 7.42 25.24
N ASP A 103 -10.93 7.09 26.53
CA ASP A 103 -10.27 7.84 27.62
C ASP A 103 -8.74 7.68 27.63
N ALA A 104 -8.24 6.51 27.23
CA ALA A 104 -6.81 6.29 27.05
C ALA A 104 -6.26 7.11 25.88
N LEU A 105 -7.00 7.15 24.76
CA LEU A 105 -6.65 8.00 23.62
C LEU A 105 -6.62 9.48 24.02
N LYS A 106 -7.64 10.00 24.71
CA LYS A 106 -7.66 11.41 25.18
C LYS A 106 -6.43 11.78 26.02
N LYS A 107 -5.98 10.89 26.91
CA LYS A 107 -4.74 11.11 27.69
C LYS A 107 -3.52 11.24 26.80
N THR A 108 -3.39 10.40 25.80
CA THR A 108 -2.29 10.47 24.84
C THR A 108 -2.35 11.77 24.04
N LEU A 109 -3.52 12.10 23.49
CA LEU A 109 -3.72 13.30 22.67
C LEU A 109 -3.40 14.62 23.40
N ALA A 110 -3.52 14.68 24.71
CA ALA A 110 -3.14 15.85 25.50
C ALA A 110 -1.67 16.28 25.30
N SER A 111 -0.81 15.39 24.86
CA SER A 111 0.61 15.66 24.58
C SER A 111 0.86 16.18 23.15
N TYR A 112 -0.17 16.28 22.31
CA TYR A 112 -0.06 16.62 20.88
C TYR A 112 -0.80 17.92 20.50
N PRO A 113 -0.59 19.05 21.21
CA PRO A 113 -1.21 20.30 20.79
C PRO A 113 -0.63 20.74 19.42
N PRO A 114 -1.43 21.41 18.57
CA PRO A 114 -1.01 21.81 17.22
C PRO A 114 0.27 22.65 17.18
N GLU A 115 0.56 23.46 18.21
CA GLU A 115 1.80 24.25 18.31
C GLU A 115 3.06 23.38 18.39
N ARG A 116 3.00 22.26 19.10
CA ARG A 116 4.10 21.29 19.15
C ARG A 116 4.21 20.52 17.82
N ALA A 117 3.07 20.16 17.23
CA ALA A 117 3.04 19.51 15.92
C ALA A 117 3.65 20.42 14.84
N GLU A 118 3.43 21.73 14.88
CA GLU A 118 4.05 22.70 13.95
C GLU A 118 5.58 22.60 13.97
N ILE A 119 6.18 22.50 15.16
CA ILE A 119 7.65 22.41 15.30
C ILE A 119 8.19 21.15 14.60
N THR A 120 7.52 20.02 14.77
CA THR A 120 7.98 18.73 14.24
C THR A 120 7.63 18.54 12.77
N THR A 121 6.37 18.82 12.41
CA THR A 121 5.87 18.61 11.04
C THR A 121 6.23 19.75 10.10
N GLY A 122 6.37 20.98 10.65
CA GLY A 122 6.48 22.23 9.92
C GLY A 122 5.18 22.69 9.26
N VAL A 123 4.05 22.08 9.62
CA VAL A 123 2.71 22.53 9.22
C VAL A 123 2.21 23.54 10.25
N PRO A 124 1.79 24.74 9.85
CA PRO A 124 1.29 25.75 10.81
C PRO A 124 0.14 25.23 11.67
N ALA A 125 0.20 25.49 12.99
CA ALA A 125 -0.79 25.04 13.97
C ALA A 125 -2.22 25.39 13.56
N GLU A 126 -2.46 26.61 13.07
CA GLU A 126 -3.78 27.04 12.62
C GLU A 126 -4.26 26.26 11.37
N SER A 127 -3.35 25.83 10.48
CA SER A 127 -3.71 24.98 9.35
C SER A 127 -4.15 23.59 9.82
N ILE A 128 -3.49 23.03 10.86
CA ILE A 128 -3.88 21.77 11.48
C ILE A 128 -5.29 21.90 12.09
N ARG A 129 -5.56 22.94 12.86
CA ARG A 129 -6.89 23.19 13.43
C ARG A 129 -7.98 23.34 12.37
N ARG A 130 -7.70 24.13 11.33
CA ARG A 130 -8.65 24.32 10.22
C ARG A 130 -8.97 22.99 9.52
N ALA A 131 -7.98 22.16 9.27
CA ALA A 131 -8.17 20.84 8.66
C ALA A 131 -9.00 19.92 9.59
N ALA A 132 -8.69 19.89 10.88
CA ALA A 132 -9.40 19.11 11.90
C ALA A 132 -10.87 19.51 12.00
N ARG A 133 -11.16 20.82 12.13
CA ARG A 133 -12.54 21.35 12.16
C ARG A 133 -13.30 21.01 10.90
N ALA A 134 -12.67 21.23 9.73
CA ALA A 134 -13.29 20.97 8.43
C ALA A 134 -13.66 19.49 8.26
N TYR A 135 -12.78 18.59 8.68
CA TYR A 135 -13.01 17.15 8.66
C TYR A 135 -14.14 16.73 9.62
N ALA A 136 -14.03 17.13 10.89
CA ALA A 136 -14.97 16.69 11.93
C ALA A 136 -16.39 17.23 11.77
N THR A 137 -16.56 18.44 11.21
CA THR A 137 -17.88 19.08 11.03
C THR A 137 -18.56 18.72 9.72
N THR A 138 -17.92 17.95 8.85
CA THR A 138 -18.49 17.53 7.56
C THR A 138 -18.99 16.09 7.66
N ARG A 139 -20.27 15.84 7.41
CA ARG A 139 -20.90 14.52 7.58
C ARG A 139 -20.33 13.45 6.64
N LYS A 140 -20.13 13.77 5.36
CA LYS A 140 -19.57 12.86 4.37
C LYS A 140 -18.10 13.20 4.16
N ALA A 141 -17.25 12.85 5.11
CA ALA A 141 -15.83 13.10 5.05
C ALA A 141 -15.03 11.78 4.91
N GLY A 142 -14.39 11.60 3.75
CA GLY A 142 -13.58 10.43 3.46
C GLY A 142 -12.08 10.70 3.63
N ILE A 143 -11.37 9.76 4.26
CA ILE A 143 -9.90 9.71 4.30
C ILE A 143 -9.41 8.76 3.22
N TYR A 144 -8.46 9.21 2.40
CA TYR A 144 -7.86 8.44 1.31
C TYR A 144 -6.34 8.44 1.47
N TYR A 145 -5.73 7.25 1.59
CA TYR A 145 -4.30 7.13 1.83
C TYR A 145 -3.68 5.98 1.04
N THR A 146 -2.35 6.01 0.89
CA THR A 146 -1.57 4.95 0.25
C THR A 146 -0.26 4.70 0.98
N LEU A 147 0.76 4.26 0.24
CA LEU A 147 2.08 3.88 0.73
C LEU A 147 2.84 5.02 1.42
N GLY A 148 2.50 6.29 1.18
CA GLY A 148 3.04 7.42 1.93
C GLY A 148 2.70 7.41 3.42
N ILE A 149 1.70 6.60 3.82
CA ILE A 149 1.32 6.35 5.22
C ILE A 149 1.92 5.04 5.74
N THR A 150 1.95 3.99 4.90
CA THR A 150 2.26 2.64 5.37
C THR A 150 3.72 2.25 5.22
N GLU A 151 4.50 2.88 4.32
CA GLU A 151 5.92 2.58 4.10
C GLU A 151 6.83 3.38 5.04
N HIS A 152 6.58 3.24 6.34
CA HIS A 152 7.35 3.79 7.46
C HIS A 152 7.60 2.72 8.52
N THR A 153 8.63 2.89 9.35
CA THR A 153 8.89 2.02 10.51
C THR A 153 7.76 2.03 11.55
N HIS A 154 6.85 2.99 11.42
CA HIS A 154 5.63 3.17 12.22
C HIS A 154 4.37 3.26 11.34
N GLY A 155 4.36 2.57 10.18
CA GLY A 155 3.24 2.57 9.24
C GLY A 155 1.93 2.09 9.85
N THR A 156 1.98 1.06 10.71
CA THR A 156 0.82 0.58 11.47
C THR A 156 0.26 1.66 12.40
N ASP A 157 1.13 2.39 13.11
CA ASP A 157 0.75 3.50 14.00
C ASP A 157 0.07 4.63 13.20
N ASN A 158 0.59 4.95 12.01
CA ASN A 158 -0.04 5.94 11.12
C ASN A 158 -1.48 5.54 10.75
N VAL A 159 -1.70 4.25 10.42
CA VAL A 159 -3.04 3.74 10.09
C VAL A 159 -3.96 3.75 11.31
N TYR A 160 -3.46 3.43 12.49
CA TYR A 160 -4.23 3.54 13.74
C TYR A 160 -4.62 4.99 14.02
N ALA A 161 -3.74 5.96 13.82
CA ALA A 161 -4.05 7.37 13.99
C ALA A 161 -5.14 7.86 13.01
N LEU A 162 -5.12 7.40 11.74
CA LEU A 162 -6.20 7.66 10.78
C LEU A 162 -7.52 7.01 11.22
N ALA A 163 -7.47 5.76 11.69
CA ALA A 163 -8.64 5.04 12.16
C ALA A 163 -9.26 5.71 13.41
N ASN A 164 -8.43 6.23 14.32
CA ASN A 164 -8.90 7.02 15.46
C ASN A 164 -9.70 8.24 15.01
N LEU A 165 -9.25 8.98 13.98
CA LEU A 165 -9.99 10.13 13.44
C LEU A 165 -11.37 9.71 12.93
N VAL A 166 -11.47 8.59 12.20
CA VAL A 166 -12.73 8.09 11.66
C VAL A 166 -13.69 7.66 12.76
N LEU A 167 -13.18 6.97 13.79
CA LEU A 167 -14.00 6.52 14.92
C LEU A 167 -14.51 7.69 15.77
N MET A 168 -13.64 8.68 16.08
CA MET A 168 -14.03 9.79 16.96
C MET A 168 -15.06 10.74 16.32
N THR A 169 -15.17 10.74 14.99
CA THR A 169 -16.09 11.60 14.24
C THR A 169 -17.30 10.86 13.68
N GLY A 170 -17.43 9.54 13.95
CA GLY A 170 -18.55 8.74 13.47
C GLY A 170 -18.63 8.58 11.95
N HIS A 171 -17.52 8.72 11.23
CA HIS A 171 -17.49 8.59 9.77
C HIS A 171 -17.42 7.13 9.29
N LEU A 172 -17.27 6.16 10.18
CA LEU A 172 -17.30 4.73 9.84
C LEU A 172 -18.74 4.29 9.53
N GLY A 173 -18.92 3.56 8.43
CA GLY A 173 -20.24 3.09 8.00
C GLY A 173 -21.11 4.14 7.31
N VAL A 174 -20.60 5.36 7.15
CA VAL A 174 -21.29 6.42 6.43
C VAL A 174 -20.94 6.37 4.95
N ARG A 175 -21.95 6.32 4.10
CA ARG A 175 -21.79 6.38 2.64
C ARG A 175 -21.04 7.66 2.24
N SER A 176 -20.09 7.52 1.30
CA SER A 176 -19.24 8.61 0.81
C SER A 176 -18.32 9.24 1.87
N ALA A 177 -17.96 8.46 2.91
CA ALA A 177 -17.05 8.86 3.98
C ALA A 177 -15.98 7.77 4.25
N GLY A 178 -15.66 7.51 5.51
CA GLY A 178 -14.88 6.37 5.98
C GLY A 178 -13.38 6.44 5.77
N LEU A 179 -12.72 5.27 5.85
CA LEU A 179 -11.27 5.09 5.72
C LEU A 179 -10.96 4.25 4.48
N ASN A 180 -10.27 4.85 3.53
CA ASN A 180 -10.12 4.29 2.19
C ASN A 180 -8.64 4.10 1.80
N PRO A 181 -8.01 2.95 2.15
CA PRO A 181 -6.70 2.57 1.64
C PRO A 181 -6.77 2.31 0.13
N LEU A 182 -6.01 3.07 -0.65
CA LEU A 182 -5.95 2.89 -2.10
C LEU A 182 -4.83 1.90 -2.44
N ARG A 183 -5.19 0.73 -2.95
CA ARG A 183 -4.23 -0.33 -3.30
C ARG A 183 -3.41 0.07 -4.52
N GLY A 184 -2.11 -0.22 -4.49
CA GLY A 184 -1.18 0.21 -5.54
C GLY A 184 -1.17 -0.68 -6.78
N GLN A 185 -1.06 -1.99 -6.60
CA GLN A 185 -0.96 -2.95 -7.67
C GLN A 185 -2.33 -3.51 -8.07
N ASN A 186 -2.44 -3.90 -9.35
CA ASN A 186 -3.59 -4.64 -9.82
C ASN A 186 -3.72 -5.97 -9.06
N ASN A 187 -4.94 -6.29 -8.64
CA ASN A 187 -5.31 -7.52 -7.90
C ASN A 187 -4.56 -7.75 -6.56
N VAL A 188 -3.86 -6.76 -5.99
CA VAL A 188 -3.25 -6.94 -4.66
C VAL A 188 -4.31 -7.20 -3.58
N GLN A 189 -5.51 -6.64 -3.74
CA GLN A 189 -6.63 -6.94 -2.86
C GLN A 189 -7.04 -8.41 -2.99
N GLY A 190 -7.22 -8.93 -4.21
CA GLY A 190 -7.59 -10.32 -4.48
C GLY A 190 -6.52 -11.33 -4.03
N ALA A 191 -5.24 -11.00 -4.18
CA ALA A 191 -4.15 -11.82 -3.65
C ALA A 191 -4.25 -11.98 -2.13
N ASN A 192 -4.49 -10.88 -1.40
CA ASN A 192 -4.72 -10.93 0.05
C ASN A 192 -6.02 -11.68 0.40
N ASP A 193 -7.11 -11.47 -0.35
CA ASP A 193 -8.39 -12.15 -0.16
C ASP A 193 -8.24 -13.67 -0.29
N ALA A 194 -7.39 -14.11 -1.23
CA ALA A 194 -7.10 -15.53 -1.49
C ALA A 194 -6.05 -16.15 -0.54
N GLY A 195 -5.52 -15.38 0.41
CA GLY A 195 -4.57 -15.89 1.39
C GLY A 195 -3.11 -15.93 0.92
N ALA A 196 -2.74 -15.18 -0.13
CA ALA A 196 -1.33 -15.01 -0.52
C ALA A 196 -0.59 -14.07 0.45
N THR A 197 -0.60 -14.43 1.72
CA THR A 197 0.03 -13.73 2.84
C THR A 197 0.62 -14.74 3.83
N PRO A 198 1.63 -14.38 4.62
CA PRO A 198 2.25 -15.31 5.54
C PRO A 198 1.37 -15.69 6.75
N VAL A 199 0.27 -14.96 7.03
CA VAL A 199 -0.48 -15.05 8.29
C VAL A 199 -1.95 -15.40 8.13
N PHE A 200 -2.46 -15.48 6.87
CA PHE A 200 -3.87 -15.76 6.61
C PHE A 200 -4.08 -16.82 5.53
N TYR A 201 -5.03 -17.70 5.78
CA TYR A 201 -5.72 -18.48 4.76
C TYR A 201 -6.75 -17.59 4.01
N PRO A 202 -7.36 -18.09 2.91
CA PRO A 202 -8.41 -17.37 2.19
C PRO A 202 -9.46 -16.76 3.13
N GLY A 203 -9.88 -15.53 2.84
CA GLY A 203 -10.89 -14.82 3.63
C GLY A 203 -10.37 -14.20 4.94
N TYR A 204 -9.07 -13.97 5.07
CA TYR A 204 -8.43 -13.38 6.27
C TYR A 204 -8.55 -14.23 7.53
N GLN A 205 -8.53 -15.53 7.39
CA GLN A 205 -8.62 -16.50 8.48
C GLN A 205 -7.20 -16.82 8.97
N ARG A 206 -6.95 -16.67 10.27
CA ARG A 206 -5.59 -16.80 10.86
C ARG A 206 -5.00 -18.19 10.70
N VAL A 207 -3.73 -18.28 10.25
CA VAL A 207 -2.96 -19.55 10.17
C VAL A 207 -2.74 -20.15 11.56
N SER A 208 -2.44 -19.32 12.55
CA SER A 208 -2.19 -19.74 13.93
C SER A 208 -3.44 -20.18 14.70
N ASP A 209 -4.65 -19.96 14.17
CA ASP A 209 -5.91 -20.41 14.78
C ASP A 209 -6.12 -21.92 14.50
N PRO A 210 -6.17 -22.78 15.54
CA PRO A 210 -6.27 -24.24 15.36
C PRO A 210 -7.60 -24.68 14.73
N ASP A 211 -8.71 -23.99 14.99
CA ASP A 211 -10.02 -24.35 14.44
C ASP A 211 -10.07 -24.00 12.95
N VAL A 212 -9.55 -22.83 12.58
CA VAL A 212 -9.38 -22.41 11.21
C VAL A 212 -8.46 -23.37 10.46
N ARG A 213 -7.29 -23.68 11.01
CA ARG A 213 -6.35 -24.62 10.40
C ARG A 213 -7.00 -25.97 10.16
N GLY A 214 -7.65 -26.56 11.17
CA GLY A 214 -8.34 -27.84 11.06
C GLY A 214 -9.39 -27.88 9.95
N LYS A 215 -10.09 -26.76 9.69
CA LYS A 215 -11.01 -26.62 8.56
C LYS A 215 -10.29 -26.78 7.22
N PHE A 216 -9.16 -26.09 7.02
CA PHE A 216 -8.39 -26.16 5.78
C PHE A 216 -7.66 -27.51 5.63
N GLU A 217 -7.13 -28.11 6.72
CA GLU A 217 -6.54 -29.44 6.71
C GLU A 217 -7.56 -30.51 6.26
N ASN A 218 -8.79 -30.43 6.76
CA ASN A 218 -9.86 -31.33 6.35
C ASN A 218 -10.27 -31.15 4.88
N ALA A 219 -10.30 -29.92 4.39
CA ALA A 219 -10.67 -29.64 3.02
C ALA A 219 -9.60 -30.04 2.01
N TRP A 220 -8.32 -29.81 2.35
CA TRP A 220 -7.19 -30.07 1.45
C TRP A 220 -6.53 -31.43 1.65
N GLY A 221 -6.88 -32.16 2.72
CA GLY A 221 -6.37 -33.49 3.01
C GLY A 221 -4.87 -33.54 3.33
N VAL A 222 -4.32 -32.46 3.90
CA VAL A 222 -2.90 -32.32 4.22
C VAL A 222 -2.71 -31.64 5.57
N GLU A 223 -1.66 -32.02 6.31
CA GLU A 223 -1.25 -31.29 7.52
C GLU A 223 -0.62 -29.95 7.14
N LEU A 224 -1.09 -28.87 7.79
CA LEU A 224 -0.66 -27.50 7.53
C LEU A 224 0.23 -26.97 8.67
N SER A 225 1.05 -25.94 8.35
CA SER A 225 1.88 -25.27 9.35
C SER A 225 1.04 -24.72 10.50
N ARG A 226 1.59 -24.82 11.71
CA ARG A 226 0.99 -24.26 12.94
C ARG A 226 1.40 -22.82 13.19
N ASP A 227 2.49 -22.43 12.57
CA ASP A 227 3.11 -21.12 12.75
C ASP A 227 2.84 -20.22 11.54
N ASP A 228 2.72 -18.94 11.81
CA ASP A 228 2.67 -17.91 10.77
C ASP A 228 3.95 -17.96 9.93
N GLY A 229 3.84 -17.66 8.63
CA GLY A 229 4.99 -17.56 7.75
C GLY A 229 5.82 -16.29 8.00
N MET A 230 7.02 -16.24 7.44
CA MET A 230 7.91 -15.10 7.54
C MET A 230 7.45 -13.97 6.59
N ASN A 231 7.56 -12.73 7.02
CA ASN A 231 7.48 -11.59 6.10
C ASN A 231 8.76 -11.49 5.25
N LEU A 232 8.68 -10.74 4.14
CA LEU A 232 9.75 -10.69 3.15
C LEU A 232 11.08 -10.15 3.72
N ASN A 233 11.06 -9.13 4.59
CA ASN A 233 12.27 -8.61 5.25
C ASN A 233 12.98 -9.66 6.11
N VAL A 234 12.21 -10.50 6.81
CA VAL A 234 12.76 -11.63 7.58
C VAL A 234 13.31 -12.68 6.63
N MET A 235 12.59 -13.00 5.54
CA MET A 235 13.05 -13.96 4.54
C MET A 235 14.41 -13.56 3.95
N MET A 236 14.60 -12.29 3.57
CA MET A 236 15.89 -11.80 3.05
C MET A 236 17.04 -12.02 4.04
N LYS A 237 16.80 -11.77 5.32
CA LYS A 237 17.78 -12.00 6.39
C LYS A 237 18.10 -13.48 6.57
N GLU A 238 17.08 -14.32 6.54
CA GLU A 238 17.25 -15.76 6.73
C GLU A 238 17.87 -16.48 5.51
N MET A 239 17.63 -15.97 4.29
CA MET A 239 18.35 -16.41 3.09
C MET A 239 19.85 -16.10 3.19
N ALA A 240 20.22 -14.86 3.57
CA ALA A 240 21.63 -14.49 3.77
C ALA A 240 22.33 -15.32 4.86
N ARG A 241 21.58 -15.80 5.86
CA ARG A 241 22.08 -16.74 6.91
C ARG A 241 22.15 -18.19 6.44
N GLY A 242 21.59 -18.51 5.27
CA GLY A 242 21.50 -19.87 4.76
C GLY A 242 20.47 -20.74 5.47
N THR A 243 19.53 -20.16 6.22
CA THR A 243 18.42 -20.89 6.86
C THR A 243 17.35 -21.26 5.82
N ILE A 244 17.03 -20.35 4.90
CA ILE A 244 16.17 -20.60 3.74
C ILE A 244 17.06 -21.12 2.61
N LYS A 245 16.79 -22.36 2.17
CA LYS A 245 17.58 -23.07 1.15
C LYS A 245 17.01 -22.94 -0.24
N GLY A 246 15.70 -22.85 -0.36
CA GLY A 246 15.00 -22.75 -1.64
C GLY A 246 14.01 -21.59 -1.62
N LEU A 247 13.86 -20.93 -2.77
CA LEU A 247 12.92 -19.83 -2.96
C LEU A 247 12.12 -20.02 -4.24
N PHE A 248 10.81 -19.88 -4.14
CA PHE A 248 9.92 -19.77 -5.28
C PHE A 248 9.38 -18.35 -5.38
N VAL A 249 9.70 -17.65 -6.46
CA VAL A 249 9.28 -16.26 -6.71
C VAL A 249 8.26 -16.26 -7.83
N MET A 250 7.10 -15.64 -7.61
CA MET A 250 6.03 -15.55 -8.60
C MET A 250 5.61 -14.11 -8.84
N GLY A 251 5.87 -13.61 -10.05
CA GLY A 251 5.43 -12.29 -10.50
C GLY A 251 6.03 -11.11 -9.72
N GLU A 252 7.27 -11.27 -9.23
CA GLU A 252 7.96 -10.25 -8.42
C GLU A 252 9.40 -10.05 -8.89
N ASP A 253 9.83 -8.79 -8.93
CA ASP A 253 11.22 -8.43 -9.19
C ASP A 253 11.88 -7.90 -7.92
N LEU A 254 12.32 -8.82 -7.05
CA LEU A 254 12.90 -8.54 -5.73
C LEU A 254 14.07 -7.56 -5.79
N VAL A 255 14.89 -7.67 -6.83
CA VAL A 255 16.09 -6.82 -7.02
C VAL A 255 15.72 -5.36 -7.30
N LEU A 256 14.52 -5.08 -7.82
CA LEU A 256 14.03 -3.71 -8.04
C LEU A 256 13.11 -3.22 -6.95
N SER A 257 12.27 -4.10 -6.38
CA SER A 257 11.22 -3.68 -5.45
C SER A 257 11.70 -3.55 -4.01
N GLU A 258 12.62 -4.42 -3.57
CA GLU A 258 12.99 -4.50 -2.17
C GLU A 258 14.05 -3.45 -1.77
N PRO A 259 14.02 -2.97 -0.50
CA PRO A 259 15.00 -2.00 0.00
C PRO A 259 16.36 -2.64 0.20
N ASN A 260 17.41 -1.81 0.27
CA ASN A 260 18.78 -2.27 0.51
C ASN A 260 19.19 -3.39 -0.45
N VAL A 261 19.23 -3.07 -1.74
CA VAL A 261 19.47 -4.05 -2.83
C VAL A 261 20.67 -4.94 -2.58
N SER A 262 21.74 -4.43 -1.96
CA SER A 262 22.93 -5.24 -1.65
C SER A 262 22.61 -6.40 -0.72
N ARG A 263 21.69 -6.22 0.23
CA ARG A 263 21.21 -7.30 1.12
C ARG A 263 20.30 -8.27 0.39
N VAL A 264 19.49 -7.78 -0.54
CA VAL A 264 18.66 -8.65 -1.40
C VAL A 264 19.53 -9.56 -2.22
N GLU A 265 20.55 -9.01 -2.89
CA GLU A 265 21.51 -9.79 -3.69
C GLU A 265 22.32 -10.77 -2.82
N GLU A 266 22.71 -10.40 -1.60
CA GLU A 266 23.33 -11.31 -0.63
C GLU A 266 22.39 -12.47 -0.26
N GLY A 267 21.12 -12.17 0.04
CA GLY A 267 20.11 -13.18 0.35
C GLY A 267 19.88 -14.15 -0.80
N LEU A 268 19.69 -13.63 -2.02
CA LEU A 268 19.49 -14.47 -3.21
C LEU A 268 20.70 -15.36 -3.50
N ASN A 269 21.94 -14.85 -3.37
CA ASN A 269 23.17 -15.65 -3.49
C ASN A 269 23.34 -16.70 -2.37
N GLY A 270 22.67 -16.51 -1.23
CA GLY A 270 22.69 -17.47 -0.11
C GLY A 270 21.72 -18.63 -0.25
N CYS A 271 20.80 -18.61 -1.22
CA CYS A 271 19.88 -19.70 -1.53
C CYS A 271 20.58 -20.78 -2.37
N ASP A 272 20.29 -22.07 -2.05
CA ASP A 272 20.80 -23.22 -2.82
C ASP A 272 20.02 -23.44 -4.13
N PHE A 273 18.75 -23.00 -4.20
CA PHE A 273 17.90 -23.20 -5.36
C PHE A 273 16.79 -22.12 -5.46
N ILE A 274 16.70 -21.44 -6.59
CA ILE A 274 15.71 -20.40 -6.85
C ILE A 274 14.91 -20.70 -8.12
N VAL A 275 13.60 -20.71 -7.99
CA VAL A 275 12.67 -20.79 -9.12
C VAL A 275 11.97 -19.45 -9.28
N LEU A 276 12.02 -18.86 -10.46
CA LEU A 276 11.27 -17.65 -10.83
C LEU A 276 10.16 -18.00 -11.81
N GLN A 277 8.93 -17.67 -11.49
CA GLN A 277 7.79 -17.70 -12.41
C GLN A 277 7.39 -16.27 -12.75
N ASP A 278 7.63 -15.85 -13.99
CA ASP A 278 7.34 -14.48 -14.42
C ASP A 278 7.01 -14.41 -15.91
N ILE A 279 6.43 -13.30 -16.34
CA ILE A 279 6.14 -13.00 -17.75
C ILE A 279 7.34 -12.43 -18.49
N PHE A 280 8.38 -12.00 -17.78
CA PHE A 280 9.63 -11.48 -18.33
C PHE A 280 10.85 -12.01 -17.57
N LEU A 281 11.99 -12.06 -18.26
CA LEU A 281 13.30 -12.17 -17.62
C LEU A 281 13.61 -10.80 -16.97
N ASN A 282 13.24 -10.65 -15.70
CA ASN A 282 13.46 -9.46 -14.90
C ASN A 282 14.87 -9.48 -14.23
N GLU A 283 15.16 -8.50 -13.36
CA GLU A 283 16.47 -8.42 -12.71
C GLU A 283 16.73 -9.59 -11.73
N THR A 284 15.68 -10.12 -11.10
CA THR A 284 15.76 -11.29 -10.22
C THR A 284 16.10 -12.58 -10.97
N ALA A 285 15.77 -12.66 -12.28
CA ALA A 285 16.06 -13.84 -13.09
C ALA A 285 17.57 -14.19 -13.18
N ARG A 286 18.46 -13.24 -12.87
CA ARG A 286 19.92 -13.48 -12.84
C ARG A 286 20.36 -14.42 -11.71
N PHE A 287 19.51 -14.58 -10.70
CA PHE A 287 19.75 -15.43 -9.52
C PHE A 287 18.97 -16.74 -9.59
N ALA A 288 18.07 -16.90 -10.57
CA ALA A 288 17.21 -18.07 -10.67
C ALA A 288 17.93 -19.23 -11.36
N ASP A 289 17.81 -20.43 -10.78
CA ASP A 289 18.25 -21.70 -11.39
C ASP A 289 17.27 -22.17 -12.45
N VAL A 290 15.97 -21.88 -12.25
CA VAL A 290 14.89 -22.24 -13.18
C VAL A 290 13.96 -21.05 -13.37
N VAL A 291 13.60 -20.76 -14.61
CA VAL A 291 12.58 -19.76 -14.96
C VAL A 291 11.40 -20.45 -15.63
N LEU A 292 10.20 -20.26 -15.06
CA LEU A 292 8.94 -20.79 -15.59
C LEU A 292 8.17 -19.65 -16.27
N PRO A 293 7.91 -19.74 -17.60
CA PRO A 293 7.23 -18.69 -18.33
C PRO A 293 5.74 -18.66 -17.97
N ALA A 294 5.27 -17.53 -17.45
CA ALA A 294 3.89 -17.31 -17.04
C ALA A 294 3.10 -16.51 -18.09
N ALA A 295 1.80 -16.79 -18.17
CA ALA A 295 0.87 -16.01 -18.98
C ALA A 295 0.53 -14.68 -18.28
N CYS A 296 0.46 -13.58 -19.04
CA CYS A 296 0.01 -12.30 -18.52
C CYS A 296 -1.51 -12.25 -18.34
N PHE A 297 -2.02 -11.15 -17.77
CA PHE A 297 -3.45 -10.99 -17.50
C PHE A 297 -4.35 -11.05 -18.74
N ALA A 298 -3.84 -10.69 -19.93
CA ALA A 298 -4.58 -10.75 -21.19
C ALA A 298 -4.61 -12.15 -21.81
N GLU A 299 -3.75 -13.05 -21.35
CA GLU A 299 -3.52 -14.40 -21.88
C GLU A 299 -4.19 -15.49 -21.05
N LYS A 300 -4.83 -15.13 -19.92
CA LYS A 300 -5.53 -16.06 -19.01
C LYS A 300 -6.85 -15.49 -18.53
N GLY A 301 -7.73 -16.33 -18.02
CA GLY A 301 -8.97 -15.96 -17.36
C GLY A 301 -8.86 -16.05 -15.84
N GLY A 302 -9.84 -15.48 -15.14
CA GLY A 302 -9.94 -15.52 -13.68
C GLY A 302 -10.73 -14.35 -13.13
N VAL A 303 -10.47 -13.99 -11.88
CA VAL A 303 -11.05 -12.80 -11.24
C VAL A 303 -9.97 -11.91 -10.66
N PHE A 304 -10.22 -10.61 -10.69
CA PHE A 304 -9.45 -9.61 -9.95
C PHE A 304 -10.34 -8.91 -8.94
N THR A 305 -9.79 -8.60 -7.78
CA THR A 305 -10.47 -7.75 -6.80
C THR A 305 -9.78 -6.39 -6.74
N ASN A 306 -10.54 -5.33 -6.98
CA ASN A 306 -10.02 -3.97 -6.92
C ASN A 306 -9.98 -3.39 -5.48
N SER A 307 -9.52 -2.15 -5.34
CA SER A 307 -9.35 -1.51 -4.02
C SER A 307 -10.63 -1.44 -3.20
N ASP A 308 -11.79 -1.28 -3.83
CA ASP A 308 -13.09 -1.18 -3.16
C ASP A 308 -13.78 -2.56 -2.96
N ARG A 309 -13.00 -3.64 -2.96
CA ARG A 309 -13.50 -5.01 -2.69
C ARG A 309 -14.38 -5.59 -3.78
N ARG A 310 -14.38 -5.00 -4.96
CA ARG A 310 -15.18 -5.41 -6.11
C ARG A 310 -14.47 -6.54 -6.86
N VAL A 311 -15.08 -7.72 -6.88
CA VAL A 311 -14.59 -8.89 -7.61
C VAL A 311 -15.11 -8.82 -9.05
N GLN A 312 -14.19 -8.87 -10.01
CA GLN A 312 -14.44 -8.61 -11.42
C GLN A 312 -13.86 -9.73 -12.28
N LEU A 313 -14.57 -10.15 -13.31
CA LEU A 313 -14.08 -11.15 -14.25
C LEU A 313 -13.00 -10.57 -15.18
N VAL A 314 -11.94 -11.34 -15.34
CA VAL A 314 -10.91 -11.14 -16.35
C VAL A 314 -11.03 -12.25 -17.39
N ARG A 315 -11.20 -11.87 -18.66
CA ARG A 315 -11.34 -12.81 -19.77
C ARG A 315 -10.06 -12.84 -20.60
N LYS A 316 -9.64 -14.04 -20.97
CA LYS A 316 -8.54 -14.23 -21.92
C LYS A 316 -8.87 -13.50 -23.22
N ALA A 317 -7.97 -12.66 -23.69
CA ALA A 317 -8.10 -11.89 -24.93
C ALA A 317 -7.21 -12.40 -26.06
N VAL A 318 -6.03 -12.96 -25.72
CA VAL A 318 -5.05 -13.50 -26.68
C VAL A 318 -4.45 -14.79 -26.13
N ASP A 319 -3.83 -15.60 -26.99
CA ASP A 319 -3.12 -16.79 -26.57
C ASP A 319 -1.77 -16.45 -25.95
N PRO A 320 -1.31 -17.19 -24.91
CA PRO A 320 0.03 -17.04 -24.38
C PRO A 320 1.10 -17.30 -25.45
N PRO A 321 2.22 -16.58 -25.45
CA PRO A 321 3.31 -16.81 -26.37
C PRO A 321 4.15 -18.04 -25.96
N GLY A 322 4.64 -18.79 -26.94
CA GLY A 322 5.55 -19.91 -26.72
C GLY A 322 5.01 -20.94 -25.73
N ASP A 323 5.79 -21.24 -24.70
CA ASP A 323 5.44 -22.21 -23.65
C ASP A 323 4.84 -21.54 -22.38
N ALA A 324 4.46 -20.26 -22.46
CA ALA A 324 3.87 -19.56 -21.33
C ALA A 324 2.50 -20.13 -20.95
N ARG A 325 2.26 -20.31 -19.65
CA ARG A 325 1.05 -20.95 -19.11
C ARG A 325 0.43 -20.10 -17.99
N ALA A 326 -0.85 -20.33 -17.73
CA ALA A 326 -1.50 -19.70 -16.60
C ALA A 326 -0.86 -20.14 -15.28
N ASP A 327 -0.75 -19.22 -14.32
CA ASP A 327 -0.04 -19.47 -13.04
C ASP A 327 -0.62 -20.69 -12.29
N TRP A 328 -1.94 -20.82 -12.26
CA TRP A 328 -2.59 -21.94 -11.59
C TRP A 328 -2.24 -23.30 -12.18
N GLU A 329 -2.08 -23.40 -13.51
CA GLU A 329 -1.65 -24.64 -14.19
C GLU A 329 -0.22 -25.02 -13.78
N ILE A 330 0.69 -24.04 -13.76
CA ILE A 330 2.08 -24.21 -13.35
C ILE A 330 2.13 -24.68 -11.89
N LEU A 331 1.38 -24.03 -10.99
CA LEU A 331 1.33 -24.38 -9.57
C LEU A 331 0.75 -25.79 -9.34
N CYS A 332 -0.30 -26.17 -10.07
CA CYS A 332 -0.86 -27.52 -9.98
C CYS A 332 0.13 -28.59 -10.43
N ASP A 333 0.87 -28.35 -11.52
CA ASP A 333 1.88 -29.30 -12.00
C ASP A 333 3.09 -29.36 -11.05
N LEU A 334 3.52 -28.22 -10.52
CA LEU A 334 4.57 -28.18 -9.50
C LEU A 334 4.19 -28.96 -8.25
N ALA A 335 2.96 -28.77 -7.76
CA ALA A 335 2.45 -29.51 -6.60
C ALA A 335 2.43 -31.03 -6.84
N ARG A 336 1.95 -31.48 -8.01
CA ARG A 336 1.96 -32.91 -8.40
C ARG A 336 3.39 -33.44 -8.52
N ALA A 337 4.29 -32.68 -9.12
CA ALA A 337 5.71 -33.06 -9.22
C ALA A 337 6.38 -33.18 -7.86
N ALA A 338 5.96 -32.37 -6.88
CA ALA A 338 6.40 -32.46 -5.49
C ALA A 338 5.73 -33.59 -4.67
N GLY A 339 4.84 -34.38 -5.30
CA GLY A 339 4.18 -35.52 -4.67
C GLY A 339 2.85 -35.21 -3.96
N TYR A 340 2.36 -33.97 -4.05
CA TYR A 340 1.03 -33.61 -3.55
C TYR A 340 -0.05 -33.96 -4.59
N PRO A 341 -1.13 -34.70 -4.22
CA PRO A 341 -2.18 -35.12 -5.15
C PRO A 341 -3.13 -33.94 -5.46
N MET A 342 -2.60 -32.89 -6.07
CA MET A 342 -3.36 -31.70 -6.45
C MET A 342 -4.55 -32.07 -7.32
N PRO A 343 -5.77 -31.59 -7.03
CA PRO A 343 -6.95 -31.82 -7.86
C PRO A 343 -6.73 -31.40 -9.32
N ALA A 344 -7.44 -32.05 -10.23
CA ALA A 344 -7.55 -31.56 -11.60
C ALA A 344 -8.66 -30.54 -11.65
N TYR A 345 -8.33 -29.31 -11.93
CA TYR A 345 -9.31 -28.23 -12.14
C TYR A 345 -9.54 -28.03 -13.65
N ASP A 346 -10.78 -27.81 -14.04
CA ASP A 346 -11.14 -27.45 -15.42
C ASP A 346 -10.85 -25.96 -15.71
N GLY A 347 -10.66 -25.16 -14.67
CA GLY A 347 -10.31 -23.76 -14.81
C GLY A 347 -10.41 -22.93 -13.53
N PRO A 348 -10.12 -21.61 -13.63
CA PRO A 348 -10.09 -20.73 -12.48
C PRO A 348 -11.45 -20.57 -11.76
N ALA A 349 -12.56 -20.90 -12.40
CA ALA A 349 -13.89 -20.88 -11.78
C ALA A 349 -14.00 -21.89 -10.63
N GLU A 350 -13.55 -23.14 -10.86
CA GLU A 350 -13.57 -24.19 -9.84
C GLU A 350 -12.63 -23.86 -8.66
N ILE A 351 -11.45 -23.28 -8.94
CA ILE A 351 -10.51 -22.81 -7.91
C ILE A 351 -11.14 -21.72 -7.05
N TYR A 352 -11.87 -20.79 -7.70
CA TYR A 352 -12.58 -19.74 -6.96
C TYR A 352 -13.73 -20.30 -6.12
N ASP A 353 -14.50 -21.27 -6.65
CA ASP A 353 -15.61 -21.91 -5.94
C ASP A 353 -15.08 -22.66 -4.69
N GLU A 354 -13.93 -23.34 -4.78
CA GLU A 354 -13.26 -23.97 -3.62
C GLU A 354 -12.88 -22.91 -2.57
N MET A 355 -12.25 -21.82 -2.97
CA MET A 355 -11.92 -20.71 -2.07
C MET A 355 -13.19 -20.13 -1.41
N ALA A 356 -14.24 -19.90 -2.18
CA ALA A 356 -15.50 -19.33 -1.69
C ALA A 356 -16.21 -20.26 -0.69
N ALA A 357 -16.13 -21.58 -0.89
CA ALA A 357 -16.68 -22.56 0.06
C ALA A 357 -15.99 -22.52 1.42
N LEU A 358 -14.69 -22.21 1.45
CA LEU A 358 -13.88 -22.14 2.68
C LEU A 358 -13.83 -20.75 3.30
N ALA A 359 -14.26 -19.70 2.58
CA ALA A 359 -14.18 -18.32 3.00
C ALA A 359 -15.58 -17.65 3.01
N PRO A 360 -16.29 -17.64 4.15
CA PRO A 360 -17.71 -17.20 4.24
C PRO A 360 -17.99 -15.81 3.65
N LYS A 361 -17.02 -14.91 3.67
CA LYS A 361 -17.16 -13.56 3.08
C LYS A 361 -17.38 -13.58 1.57
N PHE A 362 -17.02 -14.68 0.89
CA PHE A 362 -17.06 -14.84 -0.57
C PHE A 362 -18.08 -15.89 -1.04
N SER A 363 -18.77 -16.60 -0.11
CA SER A 363 -19.64 -17.75 -0.43
C SER A 363 -20.74 -17.46 -1.44
N GLY A 364 -21.16 -16.21 -1.57
CA GLY A 364 -22.14 -15.77 -2.56
C GLY A 364 -21.55 -15.35 -3.90
N ILE A 365 -20.25 -15.40 -4.09
CA ILE A 365 -19.57 -14.95 -5.30
C ILE A 365 -19.09 -16.16 -6.10
N SER A 366 -19.39 -16.20 -7.41
CA SER A 366 -18.87 -17.19 -8.36
C SER A 366 -18.68 -16.54 -9.73
N HIS A 367 -17.87 -17.13 -10.59
CA HIS A 367 -17.69 -16.65 -11.96
C HIS A 367 -19.05 -16.53 -12.67
N ARG A 368 -19.90 -17.58 -12.60
CA ARG A 368 -21.22 -17.57 -13.20
C ARG A 368 -22.08 -16.42 -12.69
N ARG A 369 -22.09 -16.18 -11.38
CA ARG A 369 -22.91 -15.12 -10.81
C ARG A 369 -22.43 -13.73 -11.23
N ILE A 370 -21.11 -13.50 -11.30
CA ILE A 370 -20.58 -12.23 -11.80
C ILE A 370 -20.96 -12.02 -13.28
N GLU A 371 -20.99 -13.09 -14.10
CA GLU A 371 -21.45 -12.99 -15.50
C GLU A 371 -22.93 -12.62 -15.61
N GLU A 372 -23.77 -13.16 -14.73
CA GLU A 372 -25.23 -12.93 -14.74
C GLU A 372 -25.62 -11.58 -14.13
N THR A 373 -24.96 -11.14 -13.07
CA THR A 373 -25.37 -9.98 -12.27
C THR A 373 -24.44 -8.77 -12.34
N GLY A 374 -23.24 -8.94 -12.90
CA GLY A 374 -22.15 -7.96 -12.85
C GLY A 374 -21.26 -8.14 -11.61
N ASP A 375 -20.32 -7.23 -11.47
CA ASP A 375 -19.30 -7.24 -10.41
C ASP A 375 -19.93 -7.21 -9.01
N LEU A 376 -19.33 -7.95 -8.07
CA LEU A 376 -19.82 -8.08 -6.69
C LEU A 376 -18.78 -7.63 -5.68
N GLN A 377 -19.21 -6.86 -4.69
CA GLN A 377 -18.35 -6.43 -3.59
C GLN A 377 -18.52 -7.33 -2.36
N TRP A 378 -17.40 -7.85 -1.87
CA TRP A 378 -17.46 -8.63 -0.62
C TRP A 378 -17.55 -7.70 0.63
N PRO A 379 -18.08 -8.16 1.78
CA PRO A 379 -18.73 -9.46 2.05
C PRO A 379 -19.97 -9.71 1.20
N CYS A 380 -20.04 -10.94 0.70
CA CYS A 380 -21.21 -11.45 -0.04
C CYS A 380 -21.44 -12.91 0.39
N PRO A 381 -22.08 -13.13 1.56
CA PRO A 381 -22.08 -14.43 2.25
C PRO A 381 -23.06 -15.45 1.66
N SER A 382 -23.96 -15.04 0.77
CA SER A 382 -24.93 -15.94 0.15
C SER A 382 -25.26 -15.52 -1.29
N THR A 383 -25.82 -16.44 -2.06
CA THR A 383 -26.11 -16.23 -3.49
C THR A 383 -27.23 -15.24 -3.77
N ASP A 384 -28.04 -14.88 -2.79
CA ASP A 384 -29.08 -13.85 -2.86
C ASP A 384 -28.61 -12.47 -2.31
N HIS A 385 -27.42 -12.42 -1.67
CA HIS A 385 -26.88 -11.19 -1.11
C HIS A 385 -26.37 -10.26 -2.22
N PRO A 386 -26.75 -8.95 -2.25
CA PRO A 386 -26.41 -8.04 -3.36
C PRO A 386 -24.95 -7.60 -3.40
N GLY A 387 -24.11 -8.01 -2.45
CA GLY A 387 -22.80 -7.44 -2.17
C GLY A 387 -22.88 -6.30 -1.16
N THR A 388 -21.72 -5.81 -0.71
CA THR A 388 -21.61 -4.80 0.35
C THR A 388 -20.80 -3.59 -0.14
N PRO A 389 -21.42 -2.59 -0.77
CA PRO A 389 -20.72 -1.38 -1.24
C PRO A 389 -20.08 -0.57 -0.11
N THR A 390 -20.81 -0.33 0.98
CA THR A 390 -20.32 0.36 2.18
C THR A 390 -20.18 -0.66 3.31
N LEU A 391 -18.97 -0.77 3.89
CA LEU A 391 -18.75 -1.58 5.09
C LEU A 391 -19.20 -0.83 6.35
N HIS A 392 -19.53 -1.58 7.40
CA HIS A 392 -19.76 -1.03 8.74
C HIS A 392 -21.02 -0.17 8.89
N GLU A 393 -22.02 -0.27 8.01
CA GLU A 393 -23.27 0.51 8.10
C GLU A 393 -23.99 0.29 9.45
N ASP A 394 -23.91 -0.92 10.01
CA ASP A 394 -24.47 -1.28 11.31
C ASP A 394 -23.42 -1.22 12.45
N GLY A 395 -22.31 -0.54 12.24
CA GLY A 395 -21.16 -0.49 13.15
C GLY A 395 -19.97 -1.35 12.70
N PRO A 396 -18.87 -1.36 13.46
CA PRO A 396 -17.67 -2.10 13.10
C PRO A 396 -17.93 -3.60 12.91
N VAL A 397 -17.41 -4.19 11.82
CA VAL A 397 -17.58 -5.63 11.53
C VAL A 397 -17.05 -6.52 12.67
N ILE A 398 -16.04 -6.05 13.42
CA ILE A 398 -15.51 -6.73 14.59
C ILE A 398 -16.47 -6.69 15.82
N GLY A 399 -17.60 -5.97 15.71
CA GLY A 399 -18.56 -5.71 16.79
C GLY A 399 -18.25 -4.41 17.52
N THR A 400 -17.22 -4.38 18.35
CA THR A 400 -16.79 -3.16 19.07
C THR A 400 -15.38 -2.79 18.63
N ALA A 401 -15.21 -1.58 18.11
CA ALA A 401 -13.89 -1.06 17.75
C ALA A 401 -13.13 -0.58 18.99
N HIS A 402 -11.81 -0.62 18.94
CA HIS A 402 -10.97 -0.12 20.01
C HIS A 402 -10.15 1.06 19.52
N PHE A 403 -10.14 2.17 20.28
CA PHE A 403 -9.21 3.27 20.04
C PHE A 403 -7.80 2.87 20.42
N GLU A 404 -6.84 3.15 19.55
CA GLU A 404 -5.43 2.83 19.78
C GLU A 404 -4.66 4.10 20.16
N PRO A 405 -4.14 4.23 21.40
CA PRO A 405 -3.31 5.35 21.83
C PRO A 405 -1.93 5.30 21.12
N VAL A 406 -1.79 6.02 20.01
CA VAL A 406 -0.56 6.05 19.22
C VAL A 406 0.41 7.11 19.74
N HIS A 407 1.66 6.71 19.94
CA HIS A 407 2.76 7.62 20.29
C HIS A 407 3.72 7.77 19.09
N TYR A 408 4.13 9.02 18.85
CA TYR A 408 5.13 9.29 17.82
C TYR A 408 6.47 8.62 18.16
N ARG A 409 7.05 8.01 17.16
CA ARG A 409 8.43 7.52 17.13
C ARG A 409 9.15 8.10 15.93
N GLU A 410 10.42 8.41 16.09
CA GLU A 410 11.23 8.84 14.95
C GLU A 410 11.48 7.68 14.00
N SER A 411 11.70 7.99 12.72
CA SER A 411 12.19 7.01 11.74
C SER A 411 13.58 6.52 12.12
N ASP A 412 13.90 5.27 11.75
CA ASP A 412 15.18 4.63 12.10
C ASP A 412 16.41 5.36 11.51
N GLU A 413 16.21 6.10 10.41
CA GLU A 413 17.25 6.85 9.76
C GLU A 413 16.84 8.31 9.53
N LEU A 414 17.47 9.22 10.28
CA LEU A 414 17.27 10.66 10.14
C LEU A 414 18.48 11.33 9.50
N PRO A 415 18.32 12.53 8.90
CA PRO A 415 19.41 13.33 8.40
C PRO A 415 20.43 13.70 9.49
N ASP A 416 21.70 13.77 9.09
CA ASP A 416 22.80 14.26 9.90
C ASP A 416 23.71 15.21 9.10
N SER A 417 24.89 15.53 9.63
CA SER A 417 25.85 16.43 8.97
C SER A 417 26.44 15.84 7.69
N GLU A 418 26.51 14.50 7.56
CA GLU A 418 27.07 13.83 6.39
C GLU A 418 25.98 13.58 5.33
N TYR A 419 24.77 13.23 5.75
CA TYR A 419 23.61 12.96 4.89
C TYR A 419 22.46 13.90 5.25
N PRO A 420 22.49 15.18 4.81
CA PRO A 420 21.64 16.25 5.34
C PRO A 420 20.23 16.30 4.75
N LEU A 421 19.88 15.43 3.81
CA LEU A 421 18.62 15.45 3.09
C LEU A 421 17.80 14.19 3.35
N ILE A 422 16.48 14.34 3.45
CA ILE A 422 15.54 13.20 3.48
C ILE A 422 15.17 12.85 2.03
N LEU A 423 15.49 11.64 1.61
CA LEU A 423 14.98 11.05 0.38
C LEU A 423 13.64 10.35 0.65
N SER A 424 12.64 10.68 -0.14
CA SER A 424 11.40 9.92 -0.27
C SER A 424 11.30 9.36 -1.69
N THR A 425 10.86 8.12 -1.83
CA THR A 425 10.69 7.46 -3.13
C THR A 425 9.22 7.39 -3.53
N GLY A 426 8.94 7.22 -4.82
CA GLY A 426 7.56 7.10 -5.27
C GLY A 426 7.42 6.72 -6.74
N ARG A 427 6.17 6.73 -7.21
CA ARG A 427 5.78 6.39 -8.57
C ARG A 427 5.61 7.63 -9.44
N THR A 428 5.74 7.42 -10.72
CA THR A 428 5.41 8.41 -11.75
C THR A 428 4.23 7.92 -12.59
N LEU A 429 3.59 8.84 -13.33
CA LEU A 429 2.38 8.53 -14.11
C LEU A 429 2.61 7.46 -15.17
N TYR A 430 3.78 7.43 -15.81
CA TYR A 430 4.00 6.64 -17.01
C TYR A 430 4.55 5.24 -16.74
N HIS A 431 5.06 4.99 -15.54
CA HIS A 431 5.62 3.69 -15.18
C HIS A 431 4.80 3.01 -14.08
N TYR A 432 4.53 1.72 -14.28
CA TYR A 432 3.80 0.90 -13.35
C TYR A 432 4.75 0.12 -12.44
N ASN A 433 4.62 0.28 -11.14
CA ASN A 433 5.43 -0.37 -10.10
C ASN A 433 6.95 -0.28 -10.36
N SER A 434 7.68 -1.41 -10.37
CA SER A 434 9.11 -1.52 -10.74
C SER A 434 9.41 -1.19 -12.20
N ALA A 435 8.38 -0.90 -12.99
CA ALA A 435 8.42 -0.67 -14.44
C ALA A 435 8.93 -1.86 -15.28
N THR A 436 9.01 -3.05 -14.72
CA THR A 436 9.43 -4.27 -15.45
C THR A 436 8.65 -4.46 -16.76
N GLN A 437 7.35 -4.16 -16.77
CA GLN A 437 6.52 -4.16 -17.98
C GLN A 437 6.68 -2.87 -18.80
N THR A 438 6.41 -1.72 -18.20
CA THR A 438 6.26 -0.44 -18.90
C THR A 438 7.58 0.10 -19.49
N ARG A 439 8.74 -0.30 -18.97
CA ARG A 439 10.05 0.03 -19.56
C ARG A 439 10.35 -0.75 -20.86
N ARG A 440 9.58 -1.79 -21.15
CA ARG A 440 9.66 -2.53 -22.43
C ARG A 440 8.79 -1.91 -23.52
N GLU A 441 7.98 -0.89 -23.14
CA GLU A 441 7.08 -0.20 -24.06
C GLU A 441 7.61 1.17 -24.46
N ARG A 442 7.66 1.44 -25.76
CA ARG A 442 8.21 2.68 -26.33
C ARG A 442 7.48 3.94 -25.83
N GLY A 443 6.16 3.88 -25.68
CA GLY A 443 5.34 5.01 -25.28
C GLY A 443 5.70 5.59 -23.90
N PRO A 444 5.63 4.80 -22.82
CA PRO A 444 6.05 5.21 -21.49
C PRO A 444 7.52 5.65 -21.43
N VAL A 445 8.44 4.89 -22.08
CA VAL A 445 9.87 5.22 -22.10
C VAL A 445 10.15 6.57 -22.78
N MET A 446 9.43 6.92 -23.85
CA MET A 446 9.60 8.25 -24.50
C MET A 446 9.13 9.40 -23.59
N LYS A 447 8.17 9.15 -22.70
CA LYS A 447 7.65 10.16 -21.76
C LYS A 447 8.56 10.31 -20.54
N GLN A 448 9.19 9.22 -20.10
CA GLN A 448 10.08 9.20 -18.94
C GLN A 448 11.22 8.20 -19.16
N ARG A 449 12.39 8.74 -19.49
CA ARG A 449 13.51 7.94 -20.02
C ARG A 449 14.47 7.41 -18.95
N GLY A 450 14.58 8.06 -17.79
CA GLY A 450 15.60 7.72 -16.81
C GLY A 450 15.30 8.28 -15.43
N SER A 451 16.17 7.93 -14.49
CA SER A 451 16.09 8.36 -13.10
C SER A 451 16.36 9.86 -12.98
N PHE A 452 15.63 10.50 -12.07
CA PHE A 452 15.82 11.91 -11.75
C PHE A 452 15.62 12.13 -10.25
N ILE A 453 16.12 13.26 -9.76
CA ILE A 453 15.93 13.69 -8.39
C ILE A 453 15.29 15.07 -8.36
N GLU A 454 14.09 15.18 -7.75
CA GLU A 454 13.48 16.48 -7.49
C GLU A 454 14.12 17.12 -6.26
N VAL A 455 14.60 18.34 -6.42
CA VAL A 455 15.31 19.08 -5.38
C VAL A 455 14.71 20.49 -5.26
N HIS A 456 14.53 20.95 -4.02
CA HIS A 456 14.13 22.34 -3.79
C HIS A 456 15.22 23.31 -4.22
N ARG A 457 14.86 24.43 -4.88
CA ARG A 457 15.81 25.43 -5.45
C ARG A 457 16.92 25.87 -4.48
N ARG A 458 16.58 26.08 -3.19
CA ARG A 458 17.58 26.53 -2.21
C ARG A 458 18.58 25.43 -1.85
N ASP A 459 18.15 24.18 -1.87
CA ASP A 459 19.03 23.04 -1.57
C ASP A 459 19.91 22.73 -2.79
N ALA A 460 19.37 22.79 -4.02
CA ALA A 460 20.16 22.75 -5.25
C ALA A 460 21.25 23.84 -5.28
N GLY A 461 20.91 25.07 -4.87
CA GLY A 461 21.87 26.16 -4.79
C GLY A 461 23.01 25.95 -3.78
N LYS A 462 22.77 25.25 -2.65
CA LYS A 462 23.81 24.92 -1.67
C LYS A 462 24.88 23.95 -2.22
N ILE A 463 24.45 23.01 -3.06
CA ILE A 463 25.31 22.02 -3.69
C ILE A 463 25.87 22.49 -5.05
N GLY A 464 25.45 23.68 -5.52
CA GLY A 464 25.85 24.23 -6.80
C GLY A 464 25.30 23.46 -8.01
N ALA A 465 24.18 22.73 -7.86
CA ALA A 465 23.56 21.98 -8.94
C ALA A 465 22.50 22.82 -9.67
N HIS A 466 22.40 22.63 -11.00
CA HIS A 466 21.43 23.26 -11.87
C HIS A 466 20.42 22.23 -12.41
N ASP A 467 19.33 22.74 -12.93
CA ASP A 467 18.33 21.88 -13.58
C ASP A 467 18.95 21.17 -14.78
N GLY A 468 18.77 19.84 -14.86
CA GLY A 468 19.35 19.00 -15.90
C GLY A 468 20.77 18.49 -15.63
N ASP A 469 21.45 18.92 -14.57
CA ASP A 469 22.76 18.38 -14.20
C ASP A 469 22.68 16.90 -13.82
N GLU A 470 23.67 16.09 -14.21
CA GLU A 470 23.86 14.75 -13.66
C GLU A 470 24.56 14.85 -12.31
N VAL A 471 24.03 14.15 -11.32
CA VAL A 471 24.56 14.10 -9.95
C VAL A 471 24.65 12.66 -9.45
N ARG A 472 25.47 12.44 -8.41
CA ARG A 472 25.44 11.23 -7.60
C ARG A 472 24.63 11.49 -6.33
N VAL A 473 23.68 10.62 -6.06
CA VAL A 473 22.93 10.58 -4.79
C VAL A 473 23.49 9.44 -3.97
N LEU A 474 23.92 9.73 -2.75
CA LEU A 474 24.60 8.78 -1.87
C LEU A 474 23.83 8.61 -0.57
N SER A 475 23.76 7.39 -0.08
CA SER A 475 23.37 7.05 1.29
C SER A 475 24.49 6.26 1.96
N ARG A 476 24.26 5.79 3.18
CA ARG A 476 25.20 4.90 3.89
C ARG A 476 25.39 3.54 3.22
N ARG A 477 24.52 3.18 2.26
CA ARG A 477 24.48 1.84 1.62
C ARG A 477 25.00 1.83 0.19
N GLY A 478 24.88 2.94 -0.51
CA GLY A 478 25.31 2.99 -1.89
C GLY A 478 25.15 4.36 -2.54
N ALA A 479 25.31 4.37 -3.85
CA ALA A 479 25.20 5.57 -4.67
C ALA A 479 24.50 5.26 -6.00
N VAL A 480 23.66 6.18 -6.46
CA VAL A 480 23.03 6.13 -7.78
C VAL A 480 23.20 7.44 -8.50
N LYS A 481 23.12 7.42 -9.82
CA LYS A 481 23.10 8.62 -10.64
C LYS A 481 21.66 9.10 -10.84
N ALA A 482 21.48 10.40 -10.96
CA ALA A 482 20.18 10.98 -11.27
C ALA A 482 20.34 12.33 -11.98
N THR A 483 19.37 12.67 -12.81
CA THR A 483 19.27 14.02 -13.38
C THR A 483 18.53 14.93 -12.39
N VAL A 484 19.10 16.10 -12.10
CA VAL A 484 18.48 17.08 -11.21
C VAL A 484 17.26 17.72 -11.88
N VAL A 485 16.16 17.75 -11.15
CA VAL A 485 14.97 18.52 -11.48
C VAL A 485 14.73 19.53 -10.35
N ILE A 486 14.95 20.80 -10.62
CA ILE A 486 14.66 21.86 -9.66
C ILE A 486 13.15 22.08 -9.60
N SER A 487 12.55 21.76 -8.48
CA SER A 487 11.10 21.73 -8.34
C SER A 487 10.61 22.59 -7.17
N PRO A 488 9.62 23.48 -7.38
CA PRO A 488 8.94 24.18 -6.29
C PRO A 488 8.03 23.24 -5.48
N ARG A 489 7.79 22.04 -5.99
CA ARG A 489 6.94 21.00 -5.34
C ARG A 489 7.59 20.41 -4.09
N MET A 490 8.93 20.43 -4.05
CA MET A 490 9.67 19.87 -2.92
C MET A 490 9.80 20.83 -1.75
N ARG A 491 9.68 20.29 -0.54
CA ARG A 491 10.03 20.97 0.70
C ARG A 491 11.55 21.08 0.82
N ARG A 492 12.05 22.14 1.47
CA ARG A 492 13.48 22.26 1.83
C ARG A 492 13.92 21.11 2.75
N GLY A 493 15.13 20.60 2.49
CA GLY A 493 15.69 19.46 3.22
C GLY A 493 15.16 18.11 2.79
N CYS A 494 14.21 18.08 1.82
CA CYS A 494 13.64 16.85 1.27
C CYS A 494 13.90 16.77 -0.22
N VAL A 495 14.12 15.54 -0.70
CA VAL A 495 14.29 15.21 -2.12
C VAL A 495 13.43 14.01 -2.47
N TRP A 496 13.10 13.86 -3.74
CA TRP A 496 12.26 12.77 -4.21
C TRP A 496 12.84 12.11 -5.45
N MET A 497 12.80 10.78 -5.52
CA MET A 497 13.23 9.99 -6.67
C MET A 497 12.20 8.94 -7.06
N PRO A 498 12.06 8.63 -8.38
CA PRO A 498 11.22 7.54 -8.85
C PRO A 498 11.88 6.18 -8.57
N MET A 499 11.03 5.16 -8.33
CA MET A 499 11.47 3.79 -8.01
C MET A 499 11.64 2.87 -9.24
N HIS A 500 11.55 3.38 -10.47
CA HIS A 500 11.26 2.57 -11.65
C HIS A 500 12.46 2.11 -12.48
N PHE A 501 13.67 2.53 -12.20
CA PHE A 501 14.79 2.39 -13.13
C PHE A 501 15.80 1.35 -12.67
N ALA A 502 15.91 0.24 -13.41
CA ALA A 502 16.84 -0.84 -13.11
C ALA A 502 18.31 -0.45 -13.27
N GLU A 503 18.60 0.52 -14.15
CA GLU A 503 19.94 1.05 -14.38
C GLU A 503 20.44 1.90 -13.18
N GLU A 504 19.51 2.59 -12.51
CA GLU A 504 19.77 3.47 -11.38
C GLU A 504 18.79 3.13 -10.25
N ARG A 505 18.98 1.95 -9.66
CA ARG A 505 18.10 1.38 -8.63
C ARG A 505 18.10 2.21 -7.38
N VAL A 506 17.09 3.06 -7.18
CA VAL A 506 17.00 3.94 -6.00
C VAL A 506 17.04 3.16 -4.68
N ASN A 507 16.62 1.90 -4.68
CA ASN A 507 16.64 1.04 -3.51
C ASN A 507 18.05 0.58 -3.08
N LEU A 508 19.10 0.92 -3.83
CA LEU A 508 20.48 0.92 -3.33
C LEU A 508 20.70 1.96 -2.22
N LEU A 509 19.85 2.97 -2.15
CA LEU A 509 19.94 4.03 -1.15
C LEU A 509 19.09 3.75 0.09
N THR A 510 17.95 3.05 -0.05
CA THR A 510 16.98 2.86 1.03
C THR A 510 17.48 1.89 2.10
N ASN A 511 17.01 2.07 3.33
CA ASN A 511 17.31 1.18 4.46
C ASN A 511 16.36 -0.01 4.51
N ASP A 512 16.75 -1.07 5.22
CA ASP A 512 15.98 -2.29 5.44
C ASP A 512 15.22 -2.30 6.78
N ALA A 513 15.05 -1.12 7.39
CA ALA A 513 14.15 -0.95 8.52
C ALA A 513 12.70 -1.11 8.06
N GLY A 514 11.87 -1.64 8.92
CA GLY A 514 10.47 -1.88 8.60
C GLY A 514 9.55 -1.75 9.81
N ASP A 515 8.27 -1.65 9.52
CA ASP A 515 7.22 -1.61 10.53
C ASP A 515 7.29 -2.84 11.43
N SER A 516 7.24 -2.63 12.74
CA SER A 516 7.44 -3.70 13.74
C SER A 516 6.31 -4.74 13.75
N VAL A 517 5.13 -4.43 13.20
CA VAL A 517 3.96 -5.30 13.17
C VAL A 517 3.85 -6.05 11.84
N THR A 518 3.99 -5.31 10.73
CA THR A 518 3.78 -5.85 9.38
C THR A 518 5.07 -6.21 8.67
N GLY A 519 6.21 -5.69 9.11
CA GLY A 519 7.48 -5.81 8.40
C GLY A 519 7.57 -4.95 7.14
N THR A 520 6.60 -4.08 6.87
CA THR A 520 6.60 -3.22 5.68
C THR A 520 7.82 -2.30 5.67
N PRO A 521 8.65 -2.29 4.61
CA PRO A 521 9.87 -1.48 4.55
C PRO A 521 9.62 0.02 4.56
N GLU A 522 10.59 0.78 5.09
CA GLU A 522 10.55 2.25 5.09
C GLU A 522 11.17 2.82 3.81
N PHE A 523 10.32 3.10 2.81
CA PHE A 523 10.75 3.73 1.55
C PHE A 523 10.61 5.27 1.55
N LYS A 524 10.01 5.86 2.58
CA LYS A 524 9.67 7.28 2.60
C LYS A 524 10.64 8.14 3.38
N VAL A 525 11.52 7.54 4.20
CA VAL A 525 12.56 8.25 4.96
C VAL A 525 13.89 7.53 4.81
N CYS A 526 14.84 8.19 4.17
CA CYS A 526 16.22 7.72 4.02
C CYS A 526 17.14 8.94 3.99
N ALA A 527 18.23 8.92 4.74
CA ALA A 527 19.17 10.02 4.76
C ALA A 527 20.16 9.94 3.58
N VAL A 528 20.25 11.04 2.81
CA VAL A 528 21.09 11.11 1.62
C VAL A 528 21.86 12.42 1.52
N ARG A 529 22.95 12.40 0.72
CA ARG A 529 23.62 13.59 0.21
C ARG A 529 23.69 13.55 -1.32
N ILE A 530 23.88 14.71 -1.92
CA ILE A 530 24.03 14.86 -3.37
C ILE A 530 25.42 15.43 -3.65
N GLU A 531 26.12 14.79 -4.57
CA GLU A 531 27.43 15.21 -5.07
C GLU A 531 27.34 15.48 -6.58
N ARG A 532 28.01 16.53 -7.03
CA ARG A 532 28.17 16.77 -8.47
C ARG A 532 29.13 15.74 -9.06
N THR A 533 28.84 15.26 -10.27
CA THR A 533 29.72 14.37 -11.05
C THR A 533 30.85 15.14 -11.71
#